data_e5ea18ef86cf394a6a977f93ba80fff5
#
_entry.id   e5ea18ef86cf394a6a977f93ba80fff5
#
_cell.length_a   1.000
_cell.length_b   1.000
_cell.length_c   1.000
_cell.angle_alpha   90.00
_cell.angle_beta   90.00
_cell.angle_gamma   90.00
#
_symmetry.space_group_name_H-M   'P 1'
#
loop_
_entity.id
_entity.type
_entity.pdbx_description
1 polymer ?
#
loop_
_entity_poly.entity_id
_entity_poly.type
_entity_poly.pdbx_seq_one_letter_code
_entity_poly.pdbx_strand_id
1 'polypeptide(L)'
;MTHGARTAWRAVWLFLLVPPVVVHCLGTQTPALAQKAKAKAGSTKKGQAETGAPLKIQYGTDKLPAPVQEMREAILSAVRSGRIEELRHAYELNELKPDLGVAPVSDPIAHWKRVSGDGEGREILAALAEILETGYVVLPLGRDLENNKVYVWPYLAEVPLDKLSPAQEVELLRLVAPAAAKEMKATRKYGYWRLAIGADGTWHSLRKEP
;
A
#
# COMPACT_ATOMS: atom_id res chain seq x y z
N MET A 1 -6.40 0.57 -61.84
CA MET A 1 -5.47 1.60 -62.28
C MET A 1 -5.25 2.52 -61.10
N THR A 2 -4.12 2.69 -60.47
CA THR A 2 -2.69 2.59 -60.68
C THR A 2 -2.04 2.42 -59.30
N HIS A 3 -1.27 1.52 -59.09
CA HIS A 3 0.13 1.30 -58.75
C HIS A 3 0.92 2.45 -58.10
N GLY A 4 1.69 2.09 -57.08
CA GLY A 4 2.96 2.71 -56.67
C GLY A 4 3.05 2.96 -55.19
N ALA A 5 4.10 2.73 -54.45
CA ALA A 5 5.36 2.02 -54.62
C ALA A 5 5.95 1.85 -53.21
N ARG A 6 6.55 0.71 -52.97
CA ARG A 6 7.32 0.37 -51.77
C ARG A 6 8.67 1.08 -51.83
N THR A 7 9.12 1.72 -50.75
CA THR A 7 10.52 2.08 -50.55
C THR A 7 11.02 1.49 -49.24
N ALA A 8 11.87 0.48 -49.37
CA ALA A 8 12.64 -0.13 -48.31
C ALA A 8 13.94 0.67 -48.09
N TRP A 9 14.23 1.10 -46.89
CA TRP A 9 15.53 1.63 -46.53
C TRP A 9 16.30 0.58 -45.73
N ARG A 10 17.37 0.09 -46.42
CA ARG A 10 18.41 -0.75 -45.81
C ARG A 10 19.46 0.18 -45.20
N ALA A 11 19.61 0.16 -43.87
CA ALA A 11 20.74 0.80 -43.20
C ALA A 11 21.90 -0.20 -43.11
N VAL A 12 23.02 0.20 -43.71
CA VAL A 12 24.30 -0.51 -43.73
C VAL A 12 25.03 -0.18 -42.42
N TRP A 13 25.37 -1.20 -41.62
CA TRP A 13 26.24 -1.07 -40.48
C TRP A 13 27.69 -1.27 -40.90
N LEU A 14 28.49 -0.22 -40.73
CA LEU A 14 29.94 -0.24 -40.95
C LEU A 14 30.64 -0.65 -39.66
N PHE A 15 31.29 -1.80 -39.64
CA PHE A 15 32.16 -2.25 -38.55
C PHE A 15 33.51 -1.54 -38.64
N LEU A 16 33.90 -0.79 -37.63
CA LEU A 16 35.25 -0.27 -37.45
C LEU A 16 35.98 -1.15 -36.42
N LEU A 17 36.92 -1.92 -36.89
CA LEU A 17 37.90 -2.70 -36.11
C LEU A 17 38.97 -1.74 -35.55
N VAL A 18 39.19 -1.73 -34.24
CA VAL A 18 40.35 -1.13 -33.57
C VAL A 18 41.17 -2.23 -32.92
N PRO A 19 42.47 -2.34 -33.16
CA PRO A 19 43.32 -3.35 -32.57
C PRO A 19 43.74 -3.03 -31.12
N PRO A 20 44.09 -4.04 -30.29
CA PRO A 20 44.50 -3.82 -28.90
C PRO A 20 45.99 -3.44 -28.83
N VAL A 21 46.29 -2.38 -28.09
CA VAL A 21 47.64 -2.01 -27.68
C VAL A 21 47.95 -2.75 -26.39
N VAL A 22 48.92 -3.66 -26.48
CA VAL A 22 49.54 -4.36 -25.32
C VAL A 22 50.64 -3.46 -24.76
N VAL A 23 50.44 -2.97 -23.54
CA VAL A 23 51.54 -2.33 -22.76
C VAL A 23 51.91 -3.26 -21.60
N HIS A 24 53.10 -3.84 -21.71
CA HIS A 24 53.77 -4.54 -20.61
C HIS A 24 54.45 -3.53 -19.69
N CYS A 25 54.08 -3.49 -18.43
CA CYS A 25 54.89 -2.91 -17.38
C CYS A 25 55.14 -3.97 -16.27
N LEU A 26 56.39 -4.39 -16.21
CA LEU A 26 56.97 -5.12 -15.07
C LEU A 26 57.12 -4.16 -13.88
N GLY A 27 56.78 -4.61 -12.69
CA GLY A 27 57.22 -3.89 -11.50
C GLY A 27 56.57 -4.32 -10.19
N THR A 28 57.29 -5.18 -9.48
CA THR A 28 57.45 -5.33 -8.02
C THR A 28 56.23 -5.75 -7.17
N GLN A 29 56.34 -6.95 -6.67
CA GLN A 29 55.54 -7.56 -5.61
C GLN A 29 55.91 -6.98 -4.24
N THR A 30 54.92 -6.51 -3.50
CA THR A 30 54.99 -6.43 -2.05
C THR A 30 53.81 -7.18 -1.43
N PRO A 31 53.97 -8.03 -0.42
CA PRO A 31 52.87 -8.76 0.17
C PRO A 31 52.19 -7.89 1.24
N ALA A 32 50.96 -7.46 1.02
CA ALA A 32 50.13 -6.86 2.04
C ALA A 32 49.00 -7.82 2.40
N LEU A 33 48.95 -8.17 3.64
CA LEU A 33 48.01 -8.95 4.42
C LEU A 33 46.56 -8.93 3.90
N ALA A 34 46.04 -10.11 3.61
CA ALA A 34 44.64 -10.35 3.30
C ALA A 34 43.75 -10.07 4.50
N GLN A 35 43.07 -8.93 4.51
CA GLN A 35 41.96 -8.68 5.40
C GLN A 35 40.68 -9.10 4.66
N LYS A 36 40.16 -10.24 5.04
CA LYS A 36 38.94 -10.87 4.51
C LYS A 36 37.73 -10.12 5.07
N ALA A 37 37.32 -9.03 4.38
CA ALA A 37 36.08 -8.36 4.66
C ALA A 37 34.93 -9.23 4.11
N LYS A 38 34.28 -9.93 5.01
CA LYS A 38 33.05 -10.70 4.77
C LYS A 38 31.90 -9.72 4.60
N ALA A 39 31.61 -9.35 3.35
CA ALA A 39 30.42 -8.58 3.02
C ALA A 39 29.19 -9.44 3.38
N LYS A 40 28.59 -9.12 4.51
CA LYS A 40 27.31 -9.67 4.94
C LYS A 40 26.22 -8.98 4.12
N ALA A 41 25.70 -9.68 3.11
CA ALA A 41 24.50 -9.26 2.40
C ALA A 41 23.37 -9.10 3.41
N GLY A 42 23.04 -7.87 3.70
CA GLY A 42 21.88 -7.52 4.53
C GLY A 42 20.61 -7.80 3.77
N SER A 43 20.07 -8.99 3.94
CA SER A 43 18.68 -9.27 3.63
C SER A 43 17.83 -8.33 4.48
N THR A 44 17.20 -7.36 3.86
CA THR A 44 16.19 -6.50 4.51
C THR A 44 14.99 -7.39 4.82
N LYS A 45 15.00 -8.05 5.97
CA LYS A 45 13.81 -8.65 6.54
C LYS A 45 12.80 -7.53 6.74
N LYS A 46 11.74 -7.55 5.91
CA LYS A 46 10.47 -6.84 6.14
C LYS A 46 10.13 -7.06 7.62
N GLY A 47 10.12 -5.98 8.41
CA GLY A 47 9.91 -6.06 9.84
C GLY A 47 8.55 -6.67 10.14
N GLN A 48 8.55 -7.95 10.45
CA GLN A 48 7.49 -8.53 11.26
C GLN A 48 7.70 -7.95 12.67
N ALA A 49 6.76 -7.11 13.08
CA ALA A 49 6.64 -6.73 14.48
C ALA A 49 6.41 -8.03 15.27
N GLU A 50 7.40 -8.45 16.02
CA GLU A 50 7.23 -9.46 17.07
C GLU A 50 6.38 -8.81 18.17
N THR A 51 5.08 -8.92 18.02
CA THR A 51 4.12 -8.39 19.00
C THR A 51 3.71 -9.52 19.92
N GLY A 52 4.37 -9.63 21.05
CA GLY A 52 4.03 -10.58 22.09
C GLY A 52 2.71 -10.28 22.85
N ALA A 53 2.03 -9.15 22.59
CA ALA A 53 0.76 -8.81 23.21
C ALA A 53 -0.38 -8.83 22.18
N PRO A 54 -1.58 -9.32 22.55
CA PRO A 54 -2.73 -9.29 21.65
C PRO A 54 -3.10 -7.85 21.32
N LEU A 55 -3.37 -7.57 20.02
CA LEU A 55 -3.81 -6.26 19.58
C LEU A 55 -5.14 -5.89 20.25
N LYS A 56 -5.21 -4.68 20.82
CA LYS A 56 -6.42 -4.17 21.44
C LYS A 56 -7.36 -3.63 20.36
N ILE A 57 -8.40 -4.37 20.06
CA ILE A 57 -9.46 -3.94 19.15
C ILE A 57 -10.32 -2.89 19.88
N GLN A 58 -10.61 -1.80 19.19
CA GLN A 58 -11.43 -0.71 19.66
C GLN A 58 -12.57 -0.45 18.68
N TYR A 59 -13.71 0.01 19.22
CA TYR A 59 -14.92 0.32 18.47
C TYR A 59 -15.39 1.74 18.79
N GLY A 60 -16.15 2.32 17.85
CA GLY A 60 -16.70 3.66 18.03
C GLY A 60 -15.66 4.77 17.88
N THR A 61 -16.01 5.96 18.31
CA THR A 61 -15.19 7.17 18.12
C THR A 61 -14.62 7.76 19.39
N ASP A 62 -15.11 7.34 20.57
CA ASP A 62 -14.82 7.98 21.85
C ASP A 62 -13.33 8.01 22.23
N LYS A 63 -12.55 7.06 21.68
CA LYS A 63 -11.11 6.94 21.95
C LYS A 63 -10.23 7.45 20.81
N LEU A 64 -10.84 7.96 19.77
CA LEU A 64 -10.11 8.56 18.65
C LEU A 64 -9.67 9.99 19.03
N PRO A 65 -8.41 10.39 18.74
CA PRO A 65 -8.01 11.79 18.79
C PRO A 65 -8.88 12.67 17.89
N ALA A 66 -9.06 13.92 18.24
CA ALA A 66 -9.86 14.86 17.46
C ALA A 66 -9.42 14.94 15.97
N PRO A 67 -8.12 15.01 15.62
CA PRO A 67 -7.72 15.04 14.20
C PRO A 67 -8.10 13.77 13.44
N VAL A 68 -8.07 12.59 14.09
CA VAL A 68 -8.50 11.33 13.47
C VAL A 68 -10.01 11.33 13.24
N GLN A 69 -10.80 11.85 14.19
CA GLN A 69 -12.24 12.00 14.05
C GLN A 69 -12.60 12.95 12.89
N GLU A 70 -11.89 14.08 12.79
CA GLU A 70 -12.09 15.06 11.72
C GLU A 70 -11.81 14.45 10.33
N MET A 71 -10.70 13.74 10.16
CA MET A 71 -10.39 13.05 8.90
C MET A 71 -11.42 11.96 8.59
N ARG A 72 -11.80 11.15 9.59
CA ARG A 72 -12.85 10.13 9.44
C ARG A 72 -14.17 10.76 8.99
N GLU A 73 -14.56 11.88 9.57
CA GLU A 73 -15.79 12.59 9.24
C GLU A 73 -15.74 13.21 7.84
N ALA A 74 -14.60 13.75 7.41
CA ALA A 74 -14.41 14.23 6.06
C ALA A 74 -14.61 13.11 5.01
N ILE A 75 -14.08 11.91 5.29
CA ILE A 75 -14.29 10.72 4.45
C ILE A 75 -15.77 10.31 4.46
N LEU A 76 -16.41 10.23 5.63
CA LEU A 76 -17.82 9.85 5.75
C LEU A 76 -18.77 10.88 5.13
N SER A 77 -18.38 12.14 5.06
CA SER A 77 -19.14 13.16 4.33
C SER A 77 -19.25 12.82 2.83
N ALA A 78 -18.13 12.41 2.22
CA ALA A 78 -18.13 11.93 0.84
C ALA A 78 -18.97 10.65 0.68
N VAL A 79 -18.87 9.71 1.63
CA VAL A 79 -19.70 8.49 1.65
C VAL A 79 -21.18 8.85 1.62
N ARG A 80 -21.63 9.74 2.50
CA ARG A 80 -23.04 10.16 2.58
C ARG A 80 -23.54 10.89 1.33
N SER A 81 -22.66 11.60 0.64
CA SER A 81 -23.01 12.26 -0.62
C SER A 81 -23.21 11.29 -1.78
N GLY A 82 -22.64 10.07 -1.69
CA GLY A 82 -22.62 9.09 -2.78
C GLY A 82 -21.79 9.51 -4.00
N ARG A 83 -20.98 10.56 -3.88
CA ARG A 83 -20.15 11.12 -4.96
C ARG A 83 -18.68 10.98 -4.62
N ILE A 84 -17.95 10.22 -5.41
CA ILE A 84 -16.52 9.97 -5.20
C ILE A 84 -15.69 11.26 -5.30
N GLU A 85 -16.17 12.27 -6.05
CA GLU A 85 -15.52 13.56 -6.19
C GLU A 85 -15.36 14.30 -4.86
N GLU A 86 -16.31 14.13 -3.94
CA GLU A 86 -16.29 14.74 -2.62
C GLU A 86 -15.13 14.20 -1.74
N LEU A 87 -14.60 13.01 -2.07
CA LEU A 87 -13.45 12.45 -1.38
C LEU A 87 -12.17 13.24 -1.66
N ARG A 88 -12.15 14.06 -2.72
CA ARG A 88 -11.04 14.96 -3.04
C ARG A 88 -10.72 15.90 -1.88
N HIS A 89 -11.75 16.40 -1.18
CA HIS A 89 -11.54 17.27 -0.02
C HIS A 89 -10.68 16.58 1.05
N ALA A 90 -11.06 15.40 1.49
CA ALA A 90 -10.28 14.63 2.48
C ALA A 90 -8.87 14.29 1.97
N TYR A 91 -8.73 13.99 0.68
CA TYR A 91 -7.43 13.71 0.05
C TYR A 91 -6.49 14.94 0.05
N GLU A 92 -7.03 16.12 -0.21
CA GLU A 92 -6.27 17.37 -0.33
C GLU A 92 -5.87 17.97 1.02
N LEU A 93 -6.53 17.61 2.12
CA LEU A 93 -6.14 18.00 3.47
C LEU A 93 -4.72 17.54 3.87
N ASN A 94 -4.16 16.58 3.14
CA ASN A 94 -2.86 16.01 3.44
C ASN A 94 -1.74 16.68 2.63
N GLU A 95 -0.64 17.04 3.27
CA GLU A 95 0.58 17.46 2.59
C GLU A 95 1.18 16.30 1.79
N LEU A 96 1.37 15.15 2.44
CA LEU A 96 1.77 13.90 1.80
C LEU A 96 0.52 13.13 1.37
N LYS A 97 0.44 12.83 0.08
CA LYS A 97 -0.74 12.14 -0.48
C LYS A 97 -0.81 10.70 0.01
N PRO A 98 -2.03 10.19 0.32
CA PRO A 98 -2.21 8.82 0.80
C PRO A 98 -1.68 7.78 -0.17
N ASP A 99 -1.15 6.68 0.37
CA ASP A 99 -0.83 5.49 -0.40
C ASP A 99 -2.11 4.79 -0.86
N LEU A 100 -2.29 4.70 -2.17
CA LEU A 100 -3.44 4.04 -2.80
C LEU A 100 -3.13 2.60 -3.27
N GLY A 101 -1.98 2.05 -2.87
CA GLY A 101 -1.53 0.71 -3.27
C GLY A 101 -0.99 0.63 -4.69
N VAL A 102 -0.75 1.77 -5.32
CA VAL A 102 -0.19 1.92 -6.68
C VAL A 102 0.83 3.04 -6.70
N ALA A 103 1.58 3.17 -7.80
CA ALA A 103 2.45 4.33 -8.01
C ALA A 103 1.66 5.65 -7.84
N PRO A 104 2.31 6.76 -7.43
CA PRO A 104 1.62 8.03 -7.23
C PRO A 104 0.75 8.41 -8.43
N VAL A 105 -0.51 8.74 -8.17
CA VAL A 105 -1.49 9.13 -9.19
C VAL A 105 -1.67 10.64 -9.22
N SER A 106 -1.79 11.21 -10.41
CA SER A 106 -2.04 12.65 -10.59
C SER A 106 -3.50 13.02 -10.25
N ASP A 107 -4.44 12.09 -10.51
CA ASP A 107 -5.86 12.26 -10.19
C ASP A 107 -6.40 11.05 -9.43
N PRO A 108 -6.60 11.16 -8.12
CA PRO A 108 -7.12 10.07 -7.29
C PRO A 108 -8.57 9.72 -7.63
N ILE A 109 -9.38 10.69 -8.07
CA ILE A 109 -10.78 10.46 -8.43
C ILE A 109 -10.86 9.58 -9.68
N ALA A 110 -10.10 9.92 -10.72
CA ALA A 110 -10.02 9.10 -11.91
C ALA A 110 -9.47 7.69 -11.61
N HIS A 111 -8.52 7.59 -10.69
CA HIS A 111 -8.02 6.29 -10.22
C HIS A 111 -9.13 5.47 -9.56
N TRP A 112 -9.83 6.02 -8.58
CA TRP A 112 -10.89 5.31 -7.86
C TRP A 112 -12.05 4.91 -8.78
N LYS A 113 -12.47 5.77 -9.70
CA LYS A 113 -13.47 5.39 -10.71
C LYS A 113 -13.02 4.20 -11.57
N ARG A 114 -11.76 4.18 -11.98
CA ARG A 114 -11.20 3.11 -12.80
C ARG A 114 -11.14 1.76 -12.09
N VAL A 115 -10.82 1.75 -10.77
CA VAL A 115 -10.68 0.50 -9.97
C VAL A 115 -12.00 0.06 -9.34
N SER A 116 -13.01 0.90 -9.37
CA SER A 116 -14.37 0.59 -8.91
C SER A 116 -15.13 -0.21 -9.96
N GLY A 117 -15.79 -1.27 -9.54
CA GLY A 117 -16.55 -2.15 -10.44
C GLY A 117 -17.76 -1.45 -11.09
N ASP A 118 -18.27 -0.38 -10.47
CA ASP A 118 -19.37 0.44 -11.02
C ASP A 118 -18.89 1.59 -11.95
N GLY A 119 -17.58 1.80 -12.07
CA GLY A 119 -16.99 2.88 -12.86
C GLY A 119 -17.24 4.30 -12.32
N GLU A 120 -18.04 4.43 -11.25
CA GLU A 120 -18.44 5.71 -10.65
C GLU A 120 -17.78 5.94 -9.27
N GLY A 121 -17.11 4.93 -8.71
CA GLY A 121 -16.47 4.99 -7.41
C GLY A 121 -17.38 4.76 -6.22
N ARG A 122 -18.66 4.42 -6.42
CA ARG A 122 -19.62 4.15 -5.34
C ARG A 122 -19.27 2.88 -4.57
N GLU A 123 -18.69 1.87 -5.24
CA GLU A 123 -18.16 0.68 -4.57
C GLU A 123 -17.08 1.04 -3.54
N ILE A 124 -16.21 2.00 -3.87
CA ILE A 124 -15.17 2.49 -2.94
C ILE A 124 -15.81 3.21 -1.75
N LEU A 125 -16.81 4.05 -2.00
CA LEU A 125 -17.55 4.73 -0.93
C LEU A 125 -18.29 3.74 -0.03
N ALA A 126 -18.90 2.69 -0.60
CA ALA A 126 -19.54 1.63 0.16
C ALA A 126 -18.52 0.86 1.02
N ALA A 127 -17.35 0.52 0.45
CA ALA A 127 -16.28 -0.11 1.20
C ALA A 127 -15.79 0.77 2.36
N LEU A 128 -15.63 2.07 2.15
CA LEU A 128 -15.27 3.04 3.20
C LEU A 128 -16.33 3.10 4.31
N ALA A 129 -17.62 3.10 3.95
CA ALA A 129 -18.70 3.06 4.93
C ALA A 129 -18.57 1.82 5.83
N GLU A 130 -18.47 0.65 5.22
CA GLU A 130 -18.41 -0.63 5.95
C GLU A 130 -17.16 -0.78 6.81
N ILE A 131 -15.96 -0.48 6.29
CA ILE A 131 -14.73 -0.63 7.08
C ILE A 131 -14.68 0.35 8.26
N LEU A 132 -15.18 1.59 8.10
CA LEU A 132 -15.20 2.60 9.17
C LEU A 132 -16.23 2.31 10.26
N GLU A 133 -17.18 1.42 10.03
CA GLU A 133 -18.12 0.92 11.04
C GLU A 133 -17.61 -0.31 11.80
N THR A 134 -16.54 -0.94 11.32
CA THR A 134 -15.88 -2.02 12.05
C THR A 134 -15.02 -1.48 13.22
N GLY A 135 -14.48 -2.38 14.00
CA GLY A 135 -13.42 -2.04 14.95
C GLY A 135 -12.12 -1.64 14.26
N TYR A 136 -11.28 -0.93 15.00
CA TYR A 136 -9.94 -0.53 14.60
C TYR A 136 -8.88 -0.98 15.61
N VAL A 137 -7.64 -0.96 15.18
CA VAL A 137 -6.45 -1.12 16.03
C VAL A 137 -5.56 0.10 15.93
N VAL A 138 -4.76 0.31 16.97
CA VAL A 138 -3.75 1.37 17.03
C VAL A 138 -2.39 0.72 16.95
N LEU A 139 -1.62 1.10 15.95
CA LEU A 139 -0.29 0.58 15.70
C LEU A 139 0.75 1.68 15.85
N PRO A 140 1.99 1.35 16.26
CA PRO A 140 3.09 2.29 16.20
C PRO A 140 3.47 2.59 14.76
N LEU A 141 3.79 3.84 14.46
CA LEU A 141 4.28 4.27 13.17
C LEU A 141 5.78 4.64 13.26
N GLY A 142 6.62 3.90 12.54
CA GLY A 142 8.06 4.14 12.55
C GLY A 142 8.74 3.71 13.86
N ARG A 143 9.75 4.49 14.30
CA ARG A 143 10.57 4.17 15.48
C ARG A 143 10.10 4.82 16.78
N ASP A 144 9.32 5.88 16.68
CA ASP A 144 8.74 6.54 17.85
C ASP A 144 7.41 5.88 18.20
N LEU A 145 7.48 4.90 19.10
CA LEU A 145 6.33 4.08 19.50
C LEU A 145 5.34 4.81 20.40
N GLU A 146 5.75 5.92 21.02
CA GLU A 146 4.91 6.66 21.97
C GLU A 146 4.08 7.74 21.29
N ASN A 147 4.69 8.49 20.37
CA ASN A 147 4.06 9.66 19.76
C ASN A 147 3.51 9.39 18.35
N ASN A 148 4.14 8.48 17.61
CA ASN A 148 3.71 8.17 16.27
C ASN A 148 2.80 6.93 16.27
N LYS A 149 1.50 7.17 16.17
CA LYS A 149 0.46 6.13 16.13
C LYS A 149 -0.35 6.25 14.86
N VAL A 150 -0.75 5.10 14.33
CA VAL A 150 -1.66 5.00 13.21
C VAL A 150 -2.89 4.17 13.59
N TYR A 151 -4.05 4.65 13.22
CA TYR A 151 -5.35 4.02 13.43
C TYR A 151 -5.72 3.28 12.15
N VAL A 152 -5.97 1.98 12.25
CA VAL A 152 -6.16 1.09 11.09
C VAL A 152 -7.54 0.46 11.13
N TRP A 153 -8.30 0.64 10.06
CA TRP A 153 -9.59 0.01 9.78
C TRP A 153 -9.50 -0.90 8.56
N PRO A 154 -10.21 -2.02 8.59
CA PRO A 154 -10.76 -2.70 9.74
C PRO A 154 -9.63 -3.36 10.55
N TYR A 155 -9.82 -3.61 11.82
CA TYR A 155 -8.86 -4.37 12.64
C TYR A 155 -8.54 -5.75 12.05
N LEU A 156 -9.45 -6.30 11.26
CA LEU A 156 -9.29 -7.58 10.57
C LEU A 156 -8.07 -7.66 9.64
N ALA A 157 -7.57 -6.49 9.20
CA ALA A 157 -6.34 -6.42 8.41
C ALA A 157 -5.07 -6.73 9.23
N GLU A 158 -5.17 -6.70 10.57
CA GLU A 158 -4.02 -6.77 11.48
C GLU A 158 -4.07 -7.96 12.45
N VAL A 159 -5.16 -8.75 12.41
CA VAL A 159 -5.33 -9.92 13.28
C VAL A 159 -5.19 -11.23 12.50
N PRO A 160 -4.81 -12.33 13.17
CA PRO A 160 -4.75 -13.65 12.54
C PRO A 160 -6.16 -14.13 12.13
N LEU A 161 -6.44 -14.19 10.83
CA LEU A 161 -7.76 -14.54 10.29
C LEU A 161 -8.15 -16.01 10.51
N ASP A 162 -7.20 -16.89 10.78
CA ASP A 162 -7.43 -18.31 11.13
C ASP A 162 -7.86 -18.51 12.59
N LYS A 163 -7.90 -17.44 13.39
CA LYS A 163 -8.23 -17.49 14.83
C LYS A 163 -9.36 -16.56 15.23
N LEU A 164 -10.21 -16.16 14.29
CA LEU A 164 -11.33 -15.28 14.56
C LEU A 164 -12.36 -15.97 15.48
N SER A 165 -12.90 -15.19 16.42
CA SER A 165 -14.10 -15.60 17.15
C SER A 165 -15.33 -15.60 16.25
N PRO A 166 -16.43 -16.27 16.61
CA PRO A 166 -17.67 -16.23 15.82
C PRO A 166 -18.19 -14.82 15.53
N ALA A 167 -18.07 -13.90 16.50
CA ALA A 167 -18.46 -12.50 16.31
C ALA A 167 -17.57 -11.78 15.28
N GLN A 168 -16.27 -12.03 15.31
CA GLN A 168 -15.32 -11.47 14.34
C GLN A 168 -15.52 -12.07 12.94
N GLU A 169 -15.94 -13.32 12.83
CA GLU A 169 -16.32 -13.92 11.55
C GLU A 169 -17.56 -13.23 10.95
N VAL A 170 -18.53 -12.86 11.78
CA VAL A 170 -19.69 -12.08 11.32
C VAL A 170 -19.22 -10.71 10.76
N GLU A 171 -18.30 -10.03 11.43
CA GLU A 171 -17.75 -8.77 10.91
C GLU A 171 -16.99 -8.97 9.58
N LEU A 172 -16.21 -10.04 9.45
CA LEU A 172 -15.54 -10.36 8.19
C LEU A 172 -16.56 -10.60 7.05
N LEU A 173 -17.66 -11.32 7.35
CA LEU A 173 -18.71 -11.62 6.37
C LEU A 173 -19.58 -10.40 6.01
N ARG A 174 -19.56 -9.32 6.81
CA ARG A 174 -20.13 -8.03 6.40
C ARG A 174 -19.31 -7.34 5.32
N LEU A 175 -17.99 -7.52 5.35
CA LEU A 175 -17.06 -6.88 4.43
C LEU A 175 -16.92 -7.63 3.11
N VAL A 176 -16.94 -8.96 3.14
CA VAL A 176 -16.63 -9.79 1.97
C VAL A 176 -17.59 -11.00 1.84
N ALA A 177 -17.72 -11.47 0.61
CA ALA A 177 -18.50 -12.67 0.33
C ALA A 177 -17.90 -13.94 1.03
N PRO A 178 -18.72 -14.92 1.39
CA PRO A 178 -18.28 -16.13 2.11
C PRO A 178 -17.12 -16.88 1.45
N ALA A 179 -17.05 -16.90 0.11
CA ALA A 179 -15.95 -17.53 -0.62
C ALA A 179 -14.62 -16.81 -0.36
N ALA A 180 -14.61 -15.47 -0.42
CA ALA A 180 -13.43 -14.64 -0.13
C ALA A 180 -13.03 -14.76 1.34
N ALA A 181 -13.98 -14.74 2.28
CA ALA A 181 -13.70 -14.96 3.70
C ALA A 181 -13.01 -16.29 3.96
N LYS A 182 -13.48 -17.37 3.31
CA LYS A 182 -12.86 -18.71 3.40
C LYS A 182 -11.43 -18.71 2.88
N GLU A 183 -11.17 -18.05 1.75
CA GLU A 183 -9.83 -17.93 1.16
C GLU A 183 -8.89 -17.13 2.07
N MET A 184 -9.32 -15.98 2.57
CA MET A 184 -8.56 -15.15 3.51
C MET A 184 -8.17 -15.91 4.78
N LYS A 185 -9.09 -16.73 5.34
CA LYS A 185 -8.81 -17.59 6.50
C LYS A 185 -7.80 -18.67 6.16
N ALA A 186 -7.91 -19.31 4.99
CA ALA A 186 -7.01 -20.36 4.56
C ALA A 186 -5.60 -19.85 4.25
N THR A 187 -5.49 -18.70 3.61
CA THR A 187 -4.22 -18.06 3.26
C THR A 187 -3.62 -17.24 4.40
N ARG A 188 -4.43 -16.92 5.43
CA ARG A 188 -4.10 -16.00 6.52
C ARG A 188 -3.75 -14.60 6.03
N LYS A 189 -4.25 -14.21 4.87
CA LYS A 189 -4.03 -12.89 4.27
C LYS A 189 -5.35 -12.16 4.17
N TYR A 190 -5.36 -10.92 4.67
CA TYR A 190 -6.47 -10.00 4.46
C TYR A 190 -6.41 -9.48 3.00
N GLY A 191 -7.49 -9.60 2.26
CA GLY A 191 -7.55 -9.29 0.84
C GLY A 191 -8.69 -8.30 0.50
N TYR A 192 -8.94 -7.31 1.36
CA TYR A 192 -9.98 -6.31 1.16
C TYR A 192 -9.44 -4.90 1.44
N TRP A 193 -10.31 -3.90 1.45
CA TRP A 193 -9.92 -2.51 1.68
C TRP A 193 -9.39 -2.28 3.09
N ARG A 194 -8.31 -1.52 3.18
CA ARG A 194 -7.66 -1.10 4.42
C ARG A 194 -7.44 0.40 4.40
N LEU A 195 -7.89 1.07 5.45
CA LEU A 195 -7.71 2.50 5.69
C LEU A 195 -6.75 2.71 6.86
N ALA A 196 -5.86 3.67 6.77
CA ALA A 196 -4.98 4.06 7.87
C ALA A 196 -4.93 5.58 8.01
N ILE A 197 -5.15 6.09 9.25
CA ILE A 197 -5.11 7.51 9.61
C ILE A 197 -4.14 7.68 10.77
N GLY A 198 -3.20 8.61 10.66
CA GLY A 198 -2.26 8.98 11.72
C GLY A 198 -2.94 9.69 12.88
N ALA A 199 -2.33 9.67 14.06
CA ALA A 199 -2.84 10.36 15.24
C ALA A 199 -3.00 11.88 15.06
N ASP A 200 -2.25 12.45 14.13
CA ASP A 200 -2.30 13.84 13.69
C ASP A 200 -3.41 14.15 12.66
N GLY A 201 -4.19 13.14 12.27
CA GLY A 201 -5.24 13.24 11.25
C GLY A 201 -4.75 13.02 9.83
N THR A 202 -3.47 12.77 9.60
CA THR A 202 -2.96 12.47 8.24
C THR A 202 -3.57 11.17 7.71
N TRP A 203 -4.23 11.24 6.57
CA TRP A 203 -4.69 10.04 5.86
C TRP A 203 -3.51 9.34 5.20
N HIS A 204 -3.02 8.25 5.79
CA HIS A 204 -1.83 7.54 5.31
C HIS A 204 -2.08 6.62 4.13
N SER A 205 -3.19 5.91 4.12
CA SER A 205 -3.48 4.97 3.03
C SER A 205 -4.96 4.62 2.91
N LEU A 206 -5.37 4.35 1.67
CA LEU A 206 -6.57 3.60 1.33
C LEU A 206 -6.21 2.64 0.20
N ARG A 207 -6.09 1.36 0.51
CA ARG A 207 -5.68 0.37 -0.48
C ARG A 207 -6.40 -0.96 -0.27
N LYS A 208 -6.53 -1.70 -1.35
CA LYS A 208 -6.97 -3.09 -1.31
C LYS A 208 -5.72 -3.95 -1.14
N GLU A 209 -5.68 -4.73 -0.08
CA GLU A 209 -4.58 -5.67 0.15
C GLU A 209 -4.70 -6.83 -0.87
N PRO A 210 -3.56 -7.34 -1.38
CA PRO A 210 -3.52 -8.39 -2.40
C PRO A 210 -3.83 -9.80 -1.87
#